data_3c113b2e94c147efe2a78bf6d3b4e607
#
_entry.id   3c113b2e94c147efe2a78bf6d3b4e607
#
_cell.length_a   1.000
_cell.length_b   1.000
_cell.length_c   1.000
_cell.angle_alpha   90.00
_cell.angle_beta   90.00
_cell.angle_gamma   90.00
#
_symmetry.space_group_name_H-M   'P 1'
#
loop_
_entity.id
_entity.type
_entity.pdbx_description
1 polymer ?
#
loop_
_entity_poly.entity_id
_entity_poly.type
_entity_poly.pdbx_seq_one_letter_code
_entity_poly.pdbx_strand_id
1 'polypeptide(L)'
;MAIPPKLTLKRASALALAIGGLQLAAQPAASEEVKCANTDTGITLPKGFCATVLADGIGHARQMAVSPNGTVYANTWSGAYYNNATPHEGGFLVAMKDMDGDGRADKIERFGPTFAEGAHGGTGLYIYKDGLYAEANDKIVRYQLKDDEIAPTSKPETVLSGMPITGDHPMHPFIIDKDGNLFVSMGSATNTCEVKNRMPGSEGHEPCTEMETRGGVWRYDANKRDQAFSPKERYASGIRNGEGFDFDNAGRLYVTQHGRDQLHENWPRLYTAEQGFNLPAEEVVMLEDGAWYGWPKCYYDPQQQKLVLAPEYGGDGGKKVGECDKAVPPVATFPAHWAPNDFKIYKSEDFPEGYRGGAFIAFHGSWNRAPSPQQGYNVVFQPLKDGKKSGDWIVFADGFAGQHKDPSRAAHRPSGLAIGPYGALYVSDDVGGRVWRIVYEGDPDAKGIEAAPAPQQHAAASPDALPPEGIHPDAGNAAKLTPPPGVSEADVALGAKIFAGEVAGATCAGCHGAAGIGTPVGPNLTTGKWLWSDGSLQAITHTIETGVPEPKQHPGAMPPMGGAELSKSQLAAVAAYVWALGHDGKQAAQ
;
A
#
# COMPACT_ATOMS: atom_id res chain seq x y z
N MET A 1 71.01 7.94 58.29
CA MET A 1 71.44 9.06 59.13
C MET A 1 70.38 10.15 59.09
N ALA A 2 70.00 10.62 60.27
CA ALA A 2 69.22 11.80 60.59
C ALA A 2 67.68 11.75 60.34
N ILE A 3 67.02 11.53 61.47
CA ILE A 3 65.57 11.87 61.69
C ILE A 3 65.52 13.27 62.26
N PRO A 4 64.53 14.06 61.94
CA PRO A 4 64.13 15.20 62.76
C PRO A 4 62.66 15.41 62.91
N PRO A 5 62.17 16.40 63.62
CA PRO A 5 61.45 16.11 64.87
C PRO A 5 59.93 16.36 64.73
N LYS A 6 59.22 15.83 65.76
CA LYS A 6 57.75 15.95 65.98
C LYS A 6 57.36 17.39 66.35
N LEU A 7 56.22 17.84 65.83
CA LEU A 7 55.49 19.00 66.36
C LEU A 7 54.10 18.60 66.84
N THR A 8 53.71 19.14 67.95
CA THR A 8 52.62 18.80 68.84
C THR A 8 51.28 19.38 68.44
N LEU A 9 50.21 18.60 68.65
CA LEU A 9 48.80 19.00 68.53
C LEU A 9 48.39 20.03 69.58
N LYS A 10 47.65 21.03 69.17
CA LYS A 10 46.70 21.78 70.05
C LYS A 10 45.27 21.45 69.66
N ARG A 11 44.52 20.97 70.64
CA ARG A 11 43.05 20.76 70.55
C ARG A 11 42.34 22.11 70.50
N ALA A 12 41.43 22.25 69.56
CA ALA A 12 40.38 23.27 69.59
C ALA A 12 39.00 22.59 69.49
N SER A 13 38.20 22.86 70.50
CA SER A 13 36.81 22.38 70.62
C SER A 13 35.95 23.08 69.57
N ALA A 14 35.22 22.33 68.73
CA ALA A 14 34.26 22.84 67.83
C ALA A 14 32.85 22.50 68.32
N LEU A 15 32.01 23.57 68.41
CA LEU A 15 30.59 23.58 68.75
C LEU A 15 29.80 22.99 67.56
N ALA A 16 29.02 21.92 67.79
CA ALA A 16 28.18 21.32 66.82
C ALA A 16 26.87 22.16 66.69
N LEU A 17 26.70 22.85 65.55
CA LEU A 17 25.41 23.36 65.10
C LEU A 17 24.68 22.28 64.32
N ALA A 18 23.56 21.79 64.81
CA ALA A 18 22.63 20.92 64.08
C ALA A 18 21.87 21.76 63.07
N ILE A 19 22.23 21.63 61.80
CA ILE A 19 21.41 22.15 60.68
C ILE A 19 20.47 21.03 60.25
N GLY A 20 19.18 21.16 60.57
CA GLY A 20 18.13 20.28 60.06
C GLY A 20 17.99 20.45 58.53
N GLY A 21 18.50 19.51 57.79
CA GLY A 21 18.30 19.44 56.35
C GLY A 21 16.83 19.07 56.04
N LEU A 22 16.05 20.00 55.52
CA LEU A 22 14.80 19.73 54.85
C LEU A 22 15.18 19.01 53.55
N GLN A 23 14.96 17.70 53.44
CA GLN A 23 14.94 17.00 52.19
C GLN A 23 13.68 17.42 51.44
N LEU A 24 13.80 18.38 50.51
CA LEU A 24 12.82 18.55 49.43
C LEU A 24 12.89 17.27 48.58
N ALA A 25 11.87 16.43 48.69
CA ALA A 25 11.60 15.40 47.72
C ALA A 25 11.38 16.09 46.36
N ALA A 26 12.29 15.92 45.41
CA ALA A 26 12.07 16.32 44.05
C ALA A 26 10.86 15.53 43.53
N GLN A 27 9.74 16.20 43.30
CA GLN A 27 8.65 15.64 42.54
C GLN A 27 9.20 15.36 41.13
N PRO A 28 8.90 14.18 40.53
CA PRO A 28 9.21 13.98 39.13
C PRO A 28 8.50 15.07 38.33
N ALA A 29 9.26 15.82 37.54
CA ALA A 29 8.72 16.77 36.61
C ALA A 29 7.70 16.02 35.74
N ALA A 30 6.44 16.43 35.77
CA ALA A 30 5.48 15.95 34.80
C ALA A 30 6.06 16.24 33.42
N SER A 31 6.26 15.20 32.62
CA SER A 31 6.72 15.36 31.24
C SER A 31 5.74 16.33 30.57
N GLU A 32 6.22 17.49 30.16
CA GLU A 32 5.45 18.44 29.36
C GLU A 32 4.90 17.69 28.14
N GLU A 33 3.61 17.77 27.94
CA GLU A 33 2.96 17.14 26.79
C GLU A 33 3.46 17.84 25.54
N VAL A 34 4.19 17.09 24.69
CA VAL A 34 4.75 17.64 23.44
C VAL A 34 3.61 18.17 22.60
N LYS A 35 3.57 19.46 22.37
CA LYS A 35 2.59 20.12 21.51
C LYS A 35 3.16 20.20 20.11
N CYS A 36 2.73 19.29 19.24
CA CYS A 36 3.03 19.38 17.82
C CYS A 36 2.50 20.69 17.24
N ALA A 37 3.31 21.36 16.44
CA ALA A 37 2.97 22.64 15.83
C ALA A 37 1.77 22.57 14.86
N ASN A 38 1.41 21.37 14.40
CA ASN A 38 0.32 21.14 13.46
C ASN A 38 -0.48 19.89 13.87
N THR A 39 -1.68 20.11 14.41
CA THR A 39 -2.53 19.03 14.97
C THR A 39 -3.59 18.52 14.00
N ASP A 40 -3.80 19.18 12.85
CA ASP A 40 -4.82 18.78 11.86
C ASP A 40 -4.20 18.12 10.65
N THR A 41 -3.55 17.00 10.87
CA THR A 41 -2.94 16.18 9.81
C THR A 41 -3.83 15.02 9.36
N GLY A 42 -4.94 14.77 10.06
CA GLY A 42 -5.87 13.67 9.80
C GLY A 42 -5.39 12.29 10.26
N ILE A 43 -4.15 12.18 10.79
CA ILE A 43 -3.57 10.90 11.23
C ILE A 43 -3.32 10.85 12.74
N THR A 44 -3.27 9.65 13.28
CA THR A 44 -2.90 9.39 14.68
C THR A 44 -1.53 8.73 14.75
N LEU A 45 -0.74 9.11 15.75
CA LEU A 45 0.63 8.66 15.97
C LEU A 45 0.86 8.26 17.43
N PRO A 46 1.88 7.47 17.75
CA PRO A 46 2.27 7.21 19.14
C PRO A 46 2.69 8.51 19.85
N LYS A 47 2.68 8.46 21.18
CA LYS A 47 3.08 9.59 22.00
C LYS A 47 4.52 10.05 21.67
N GLY A 48 4.71 11.35 21.57
CA GLY A 48 5.99 11.99 21.25
C GLY A 48 6.27 12.13 19.75
N PHE A 49 5.49 11.50 18.89
CA PHE A 49 5.59 11.74 17.45
C PHE A 49 4.69 12.88 17.00
N CYS A 50 5.20 13.70 16.08
CA CYS A 50 4.50 14.80 15.47
C CYS A 50 4.49 14.66 13.95
N ALA A 51 3.35 14.94 13.33
CA ALA A 51 3.23 15.02 11.88
C ALA A 51 2.97 16.45 11.42
N THR A 52 3.50 16.79 10.24
CA THR A 52 3.14 17.97 9.46
C THR A 52 2.75 17.54 8.05
N VAL A 53 1.88 18.30 7.40
CA VAL A 53 1.60 18.12 5.97
C VAL A 53 2.66 18.89 5.20
N LEU A 54 3.63 18.19 4.59
CA LEU A 54 4.69 18.78 3.79
C LEU A 54 4.13 19.40 2.51
N ALA A 55 3.28 18.66 1.82
CA ALA A 55 2.61 19.10 0.59
C ALA A 55 1.27 18.40 0.43
N ASP A 56 0.37 18.99 -0.36
CA ASP A 56 -0.96 18.45 -0.65
C ASP A 56 -1.29 18.64 -2.13
N GLY A 57 -2.12 17.75 -2.70
CA GLY A 57 -2.60 17.88 -4.08
C GLY A 57 -1.52 17.72 -5.15
N ILE A 58 -0.42 17.00 -4.87
CA ILE A 58 0.68 16.84 -5.84
C ILE A 58 0.44 15.76 -6.90
N GLY A 59 -0.71 15.11 -6.91
CA GLY A 59 -1.06 14.01 -7.83
C GLY A 59 -0.93 12.64 -7.14
N HIS A 60 -0.90 11.56 -7.93
CA HIS A 60 -0.84 10.19 -7.38
C HIS A 60 0.56 9.87 -6.83
N ALA A 61 0.91 10.47 -5.68
CA ALA A 61 2.24 10.34 -5.09
C ALA A 61 2.53 8.92 -4.61
N ARG A 62 3.52 8.28 -5.25
CA ARG A 62 3.97 6.93 -4.97
C ARG A 62 5.29 6.95 -4.20
N GLN A 63 6.33 6.26 -4.66
CA GLN A 63 7.61 6.23 -3.98
C GLN A 63 8.29 7.61 -3.93
N MET A 64 9.03 7.83 -2.87
CA MET A 64 9.75 9.07 -2.58
C MET A 64 11.22 8.79 -2.30
N ALA A 65 12.04 9.80 -2.52
CA ALA A 65 13.44 9.84 -2.11
C ALA A 65 13.78 11.21 -1.52
N VAL A 66 14.64 11.26 -0.51
CA VAL A 66 15.05 12.52 0.12
C VAL A 66 16.54 12.70 -0.09
N SER A 67 16.93 13.83 -0.64
CA SER A 67 18.33 14.18 -0.84
C SER A 67 19.02 14.60 0.48
N PRO A 68 20.36 14.56 0.54
CA PRO A 68 21.08 14.99 1.74
C PRO A 68 20.81 16.43 2.18
N ASN A 69 20.44 17.30 1.26
CA ASN A 69 20.06 18.69 1.56
C ASN A 69 18.58 18.83 1.98
N GLY A 70 17.84 17.73 2.13
CA GLY A 70 16.45 17.69 2.62
C GLY A 70 15.39 17.96 1.53
N THR A 71 15.73 17.98 0.24
CA THR A 71 14.71 18.05 -0.82
C THR A 71 14.04 16.69 -0.95
N VAL A 72 12.71 16.64 -0.88
CA VAL A 72 11.88 15.45 -1.04
C VAL A 72 11.43 15.36 -2.49
N TYR A 73 11.73 14.25 -3.14
CA TYR A 73 11.28 13.94 -4.49
C TYR A 73 10.17 12.88 -4.43
N ALA A 74 9.13 13.03 -5.24
CA ALA A 74 8.05 12.06 -5.39
C ALA A 74 7.83 11.71 -6.86
N ASN A 75 7.62 10.42 -7.13
CA ASN A 75 7.08 9.97 -8.40
C ASN A 75 5.55 10.01 -8.27
N THR A 76 4.89 10.84 -9.08
CA THR A 76 3.44 10.94 -9.09
C THR A 76 2.93 10.21 -10.31
N TRP A 77 2.42 9.00 -10.10
CA TRP A 77 1.83 8.21 -11.17
C TRP A 77 0.78 9.00 -11.95
N SER A 78 0.96 9.11 -13.26
CA SER A 78 -0.06 9.62 -14.17
C SER A 78 -0.25 8.60 -15.28
N GLY A 79 -1.35 7.89 -15.31
CA GLY A 79 -1.53 6.92 -16.38
C GLY A 79 -2.78 6.06 -16.26
N ALA A 80 -2.84 5.05 -17.12
CA ALA A 80 -4.02 4.19 -17.31
C ALA A 80 -4.49 3.44 -16.06
N TYR A 81 -3.64 3.24 -15.07
CA TYR A 81 -4.01 2.58 -13.80
C TYR A 81 -5.09 3.37 -13.05
N TYR A 82 -5.01 4.70 -13.10
CA TYR A 82 -6.05 5.61 -12.62
C TYR A 82 -6.82 6.13 -13.84
N ASN A 83 -7.91 5.50 -14.19
CA ASN A 83 -8.71 5.76 -15.42
C ASN A 83 -9.08 7.22 -15.67
N ASN A 84 -8.92 8.09 -14.68
CA ASN A 84 -9.21 9.53 -14.72
C ASN A 84 -7.98 10.41 -14.50
N ALA A 85 -6.77 9.82 -14.49
CA ALA A 85 -5.55 10.60 -14.29
C ALA A 85 -5.29 11.50 -15.50
N THR A 86 -5.35 12.79 -15.29
CA THR A 86 -4.91 13.79 -16.26
C THR A 86 -3.40 13.92 -16.21
N PRO A 87 -2.71 14.10 -17.35
CA PRO A 87 -1.31 14.43 -17.37
C PRO A 87 -1.03 15.70 -16.55
N HIS A 88 0.01 15.70 -15.74
CA HIS A 88 0.40 16.87 -14.98
C HIS A 88 1.22 17.82 -15.85
N GLU A 89 0.77 19.06 -16.00
CA GLU A 89 1.57 20.11 -16.61
C GLU A 89 2.87 20.30 -15.83
N GLY A 90 4.01 20.39 -16.53
CA GLY A 90 5.34 20.51 -15.94
C GLY A 90 6.03 19.19 -15.59
N GLY A 91 5.34 18.05 -15.74
CA GLY A 91 5.92 16.72 -15.54
C GLY A 91 5.34 15.95 -14.35
N PHE A 92 5.60 14.65 -14.32
CA PHE A 92 5.06 13.74 -13.29
C PHE A 92 5.97 13.58 -12.08
N LEU A 93 7.21 14.07 -12.11
CA LEU A 93 8.10 14.10 -10.95
C LEU A 93 7.93 15.41 -10.20
N VAL A 94 7.95 15.35 -8.88
CA VAL A 94 7.76 16.52 -8.01
C VAL A 94 8.91 16.61 -7.03
N ALA A 95 9.51 17.80 -6.94
CA ALA A 95 10.51 18.18 -5.92
C ALA A 95 9.86 19.14 -4.92
N MET A 96 10.02 18.86 -3.63
CA MET A 96 9.44 19.62 -2.53
C MET A 96 10.55 20.03 -1.56
N LYS A 97 10.61 21.30 -1.20
CA LYS A 97 11.63 21.82 -0.30
C LYS A 97 11.02 22.69 0.79
N ASP A 98 11.24 22.29 2.02
CA ASP A 98 11.06 23.10 3.22
C ASP A 98 12.32 23.96 3.39
N MET A 99 12.18 25.27 3.35
CA MET A 99 13.28 26.24 3.38
C MET A 99 13.51 26.85 4.76
N ASP A 100 12.46 26.94 5.59
CA ASP A 100 12.51 27.57 6.91
C ASP A 100 12.43 26.58 8.09
N GLY A 101 12.20 25.27 7.79
CA GLY A 101 12.24 24.20 8.78
C GLY A 101 10.93 23.98 9.51
N ASP A 102 9.81 24.57 9.07
CA ASP A 102 8.50 24.43 9.71
C ASP A 102 7.79 23.10 9.38
N GLY A 103 8.39 22.28 8.50
CA GLY A 103 7.86 20.99 8.07
C GLY A 103 6.92 21.07 6.87
N ARG A 104 6.74 22.24 6.26
CA ARG A 104 5.97 22.47 5.04
C ARG A 104 6.87 22.84 3.88
N ALA A 105 6.49 22.47 2.68
CA ALA A 105 7.26 22.83 1.50
C ALA A 105 6.95 24.27 1.08
N ASP A 106 7.96 25.16 1.17
CA ASP A 106 7.90 26.53 0.63
C ASP A 106 7.99 26.53 -0.90
N LYS A 107 8.63 25.52 -1.47
CA LYS A 107 8.76 25.36 -2.90
C LYS A 107 8.38 23.96 -3.33
N ILE A 108 7.55 23.90 -4.38
CA ILE A 108 7.13 22.68 -5.06
C ILE A 108 7.36 22.90 -6.55
N GLU A 109 8.23 22.09 -7.14
CA GLU A 109 8.60 22.19 -8.56
C GLU A 109 8.34 20.86 -9.26
N ARG A 110 7.76 20.91 -10.47
CA ARG A 110 7.55 19.73 -11.31
C ARG A 110 8.64 19.63 -12.36
N PHE A 111 9.00 18.40 -12.72
CA PHE A 111 9.99 18.14 -13.76
C PHE A 111 9.74 16.77 -14.42
N GLY A 112 10.54 16.47 -15.43
CA GLY A 112 10.41 15.23 -16.19
C GLY A 112 9.34 15.32 -17.29
N PRO A 113 9.08 14.23 -18.00
CA PRO A 113 8.08 14.20 -19.07
C PRO A 113 6.66 14.26 -18.52
N THR A 114 5.74 14.72 -19.36
CA THR A 114 4.30 14.55 -19.19
C THR A 114 3.85 13.49 -20.18
N PHE A 115 3.05 12.52 -19.74
CA PHE A 115 2.53 11.47 -20.60
C PHE A 115 1.11 11.80 -21.06
N ALA A 116 0.73 11.25 -22.22
CA ALA A 116 -0.64 11.32 -22.68
C ALA A 116 -1.58 10.56 -21.74
N GLU A 117 -2.85 10.92 -21.71
CA GLU A 117 -3.89 10.18 -21.02
C GLU A 117 -3.83 8.69 -21.42
N GLY A 118 -3.94 7.80 -20.45
CA GLY A 118 -3.85 6.36 -20.67
C GLY A 118 -2.45 5.77 -20.79
N ALA A 119 -1.38 6.58 -20.77
CA ALA A 119 -0.02 6.07 -20.67
C ALA A 119 0.26 5.56 -19.25
N HIS A 120 1.19 4.60 -19.13
CA HIS A 120 1.67 4.15 -17.83
C HIS A 120 2.69 5.15 -17.28
N GLY A 121 2.49 5.56 -16.02
CA GLY A 121 3.43 6.43 -15.32
C GLY A 121 4.58 5.65 -14.70
N GLY A 122 4.92 5.96 -13.45
CA GLY A 122 5.95 5.27 -12.70
C GLY A 122 5.68 5.26 -11.21
N THR A 123 6.26 4.28 -10.54
CA THR A 123 6.27 4.17 -9.07
C THR A 123 7.66 4.38 -8.52
N GLY A 124 8.65 3.72 -9.10
CA GLY A 124 10.01 3.67 -8.60
C GLY A 124 10.71 5.02 -8.58
N LEU A 125 11.38 5.33 -7.45
CA LEU A 125 12.21 6.52 -7.28
C LEU A 125 13.33 6.24 -6.27
N TYR A 126 14.58 6.54 -6.64
CA TYR A 126 15.72 6.32 -5.78
C TYR A 126 16.86 7.31 -6.03
N ILE A 127 17.57 7.72 -4.97
CA ILE A 127 18.79 8.53 -5.10
C ILE A 127 20.01 7.61 -4.93
N TYR A 128 20.89 7.61 -5.93
CA TYR A 128 22.16 6.91 -5.87
C TYR A 128 23.28 7.84 -6.33
N LYS A 129 24.27 8.05 -5.47
CA LYS A 129 25.33 9.05 -5.67
C LYS A 129 24.75 10.45 -5.98
N ASP A 130 25.13 11.02 -7.09
CA ASP A 130 24.70 12.32 -7.61
C ASP A 130 23.52 12.22 -8.60
N GLY A 131 22.79 11.11 -8.61
CA GLY A 131 21.68 10.86 -9.53
C GLY A 131 20.37 10.55 -8.85
N LEU A 132 19.29 11.14 -9.35
CA LEU A 132 17.92 10.74 -9.09
C LEU A 132 17.48 9.79 -10.20
N TYR A 133 17.19 8.55 -9.82
CA TYR A 133 16.67 7.53 -10.71
C TYR A 133 15.16 7.45 -10.56
N ALA A 134 14.43 7.42 -11.68
CA ALA A 134 12.98 7.40 -11.69
C ALA A 134 12.45 6.42 -12.73
N GLU A 135 11.41 5.69 -12.36
CA GLU A 135 10.61 4.94 -13.32
C GLU A 135 9.79 5.91 -14.18
N ALA A 136 9.79 5.69 -15.47
CA ALA A 136 9.10 6.48 -16.47
C ALA A 136 8.56 5.56 -17.58
N ASN A 137 7.32 5.10 -17.45
CA ASN A 137 6.68 4.15 -18.35
C ASN A 137 7.45 2.80 -18.38
N ASP A 138 8.03 2.42 -19.54
CA ASP A 138 8.81 1.18 -19.71
C ASP A 138 10.30 1.33 -19.37
N LYS A 139 10.69 2.43 -18.67
CA LYS A 139 12.10 2.82 -18.49
C LYS A 139 12.42 3.18 -17.06
N ILE A 140 13.70 3.03 -16.72
CA ILE A 140 14.33 3.74 -15.62
C ILE A 140 15.26 4.78 -16.23
N VAL A 141 15.06 6.04 -15.82
CA VAL A 141 15.86 7.19 -16.24
C VAL A 141 16.61 7.79 -15.05
N ARG A 142 17.73 8.45 -15.32
CA ARG A 142 18.56 9.15 -14.34
C ARG A 142 18.61 10.64 -14.66
N TYR A 143 18.36 11.45 -13.65
CA TYR A 143 18.62 12.89 -13.64
C TYR A 143 19.87 13.18 -12.83
N GLN A 144 20.72 14.10 -13.31
CA GLN A 144 21.83 14.60 -12.51
C GLN A 144 21.30 15.53 -11.43
N LEU A 145 21.59 15.23 -10.17
CA LEU A 145 21.31 16.13 -9.04
C LEU A 145 22.46 17.14 -8.88
N LYS A 146 22.13 18.37 -8.50
CA LYS A 146 23.05 19.42 -8.08
C LYS A 146 22.56 20.05 -6.79
N ASP A 147 23.48 20.45 -5.94
CA ASP A 147 23.16 20.96 -4.59
C ASP A 147 22.39 22.29 -4.60
N ASP A 148 22.53 23.06 -5.67
CA ASP A 148 21.92 24.39 -5.86
C ASP A 148 20.55 24.34 -6.58
N GLU A 149 20.12 23.17 -7.05
CA GLU A 149 18.84 22.98 -7.73
C GLU A 149 17.83 22.26 -6.81
N ILE A 150 16.56 22.66 -6.85
CA ILE A 150 15.46 21.92 -6.18
C ILE A 150 15.00 20.80 -7.11
N ALA A 151 14.50 21.15 -8.30
CA ALA A 151 14.21 20.20 -9.36
C ALA A 151 15.39 20.09 -10.33
N PRO A 152 15.78 18.87 -10.77
CA PRO A 152 16.82 18.72 -11.77
C PRO A 152 16.46 19.39 -13.09
N THR A 153 17.38 20.19 -13.64
CA THR A 153 17.26 20.83 -14.95
C THR A 153 17.92 20.03 -16.07
N SER A 154 18.69 18.99 -15.73
CA SER A 154 19.34 18.10 -16.68
C SER A 154 18.35 17.28 -17.50
N LYS A 155 18.68 16.96 -18.75
CA LYS A 155 17.93 15.96 -19.50
C LYS A 155 18.13 14.58 -18.88
N PRO A 156 17.07 13.75 -18.80
CA PRO A 156 17.20 12.39 -18.28
C PRO A 156 18.04 11.52 -19.21
N GLU A 157 18.87 10.66 -18.61
CA GLU A 157 19.61 9.59 -19.28
C GLU A 157 18.87 8.28 -19.10
N THR A 158 18.66 7.51 -20.16
CA THR A 158 18.07 6.17 -20.05
C THR A 158 19.08 5.21 -19.41
N VAL A 159 18.68 4.53 -18.34
CA VAL A 159 19.47 3.49 -17.66
C VAL A 159 19.03 2.11 -18.12
N LEU A 160 17.74 1.86 -18.12
CA LEU A 160 17.10 0.60 -18.55
C LEU A 160 15.85 0.92 -19.34
N SER A 161 15.52 0.14 -20.36
CA SER A 161 14.32 0.29 -21.20
C SER A 161 13.75 -1.04 -21.65
N GLY A 162 12.51 -1.03 -22.16
CA GLY A 162 11.82 -2.20 -22.68
C GLY A 162 11.25 -3.11 -21.59
N MET A 163 10.99 -2.58 -20.40
CA MET A 163 10.32 -3.30 -19.32
C MET A 163 8.86 -3.58 -19.69
N PRO A 164 8.28 -4.73 -19.29
CA PRO A 164 6.91 -5.08 -19.63
C PRO A 164 5.90 -4.22 -18.85
N ILE A 165 5.01 -3.49 -19.51
CA ILE A 165 4.06 -2.51 -18.95
C ILE A 165 2.58 -2.94 -19.03
N THR A 166 2.29 -4.21 -19.21
CA THR A 166 0.91 -4.73 -19.34
C THR A 166 0.58 -5.70 -18.21
N GLY A 167 -0.69 -6.05 -18.06
CA GLY A 167 -1.18 -7.00 -17.06
C GLY A 167 -1.59 -6.34 -15.74
N ASP A 168 -1.77 -7.16 -14.70
CA ASP A 168 -2.29 -6.72 -13.40
C ASP A 168 -1.32 -5.79 -12.64
N HIS A 169 0.00 -5.98 -12.81
CA HIS A 169 1.04 -5.25 -12.08
C HIS A 169 2.09 -4.70 -13.05
N PRO A 170 1.79 -3.57 -13.72
CA PRO A 170 2.67 -2.98 -14.73
C PRO A 170 3.77 -2.07 -14.17
N MET A 171 3.85 -1.92 -12.85
CA MET A 171 4.79 -1.04 -12.16
C MET A 171 6.15 -1.72 -11.95
N HIS A 172 7.22 -0.89 -11.88
CA HIS A 172 8.60 -1.35 -11.71
C HIS A 172 9.29 -0.61 -10.57
N PRO A 173 8.86 -0.79 -9.31
CA PRO A 173 9.62 -0.28 -8.18
C PRO A 173 11.01 -0.91 -8.16
N PHE A 174 11.98 -0.14 -7.71
CA PHE A 174 13.38 -0.54 -7.75
C PHE A 174 14.19 0.04 -6.59
N ILE A 175 15.37 -0.52 -6.38
CA ILE A 175 16.38 -0.02 -5.45
C ILE A 175 17.78 -0.19 -6.04
N ILE A 176 18.74 0.60 -5.58
CA ILE A 176 20.15 0.50 -5.98
C ILE A 176 21.00 0.30 -4.74
N ASP A 177 21.88 -0.70 -4.73
CA ASP A 177 22.81 -0.91 -3.64
C ASP A 177 24.03 0.03 -3.73
N LYS A 178 24.87 0.00 -2.68
CA LYS A 178 26.10 0.83 -2.60
C LYS A 178 27.10 0.56 -3.74
N ASP A 179 27.06 -0.61 -4.34
CA ASP A 179 27.97 -1.05 -5.40
C ASP A 179 27.43 -0.72 -6.80
N GLY A 180 26.18 -0.27 -6.89
CA GLY A 180 25.50 0.12 -8.14
C GLY A 180 24.68 -0.98 -8.76
N ASN A 181 24.42 -2.08 -8.06
CA ASN A 181 23.45 -3.06 -8.54
C ASN A 181 22.03 -2.47 -8.42
N LEU A 182 21.34 -2.42 -9.53
CA LEU A 182 19.96 -1.95 -9.67
C LEU A 182 19.03 -3.16 -9.66
N PHE A 183 18.22 -3.32 -8.61
CA PHE A 183 17.23 -4.39 -8.47
C PHE A 183 15.86 -3.83 -8.82
N VAL A 184 15.19 -4.45 -9.81
CA VAL A 184 13.92 -3.97 -10.36
C VAL A 184 12.88 -5.06 -10.25
N SER A 185 11.73 -4.75 -9.67
CA SER A 185 10.56 -5.64 -9.66
C SER A 185 9.88 -5.66 -11.02
N MET A 186 9.52 -6.85 -11.50
CA MET A 186 8.64 -7.06 -12.63
C MET A 186 7.41 -7.81 -12.13
N GLY A 187 6.38 -7.06 -11.79
CA GLY A 187 5.13 -7.61 -11.26
C GLY A 187 4.44 -8.56 -12.23
N SER A 188 3.61 -9.46 -11.72
CA SER A 188 2.89 -10.44 -12.53
C SER A 188 1.88 -9.80 -13.49
N ALA A 189 1.65 -10.43 -14.63
CA ALA A 189 0.63 -10.01 -15.57
C ALA A 189 -0.77 -10.52 -15.18
N THR A 190 -0.83 -11.59 -14.40
CA THR A 190 -2.07 -12.22 -13.93
C THR A 190 -2.06 -12.41 -12.41
N ASN A 191 -3.18 -12.85 -11.85
CA ASN A 191 -3.28 -13.12 -10.42
C ASN A 191 -2.39 -14.31 -10.00
N THR A 192 -2.48 -15.43 -10.73
CA THR A 192 -1.79 -16.69 -10.39
C THR A 192 -1.25 -17.45 -11.61
N CYS A 193 -0.94 -16.77 -12.71
CA CYS A 193 -0.54 -17.39 -13.98
C CYS A 193 -1.56 -18.43 -14.48
N GLU A 194 -2.83 -18.12 -14.33
CA GLU A 194 -3.93 -19.00 -14.72
C GLU A 194 -4.35 -18.81 -16.18
N VAL A 195 -4.90 -19.84 -16.78
CA VAL A 195 -5.33 -19.88 -18.20
C VAL A 195 -6.34 -18.76 -18.53
N LYS A 196 -7.24 -18.45 -17.59
CA LYS A 196 -8.16 -17.33 -17.67
C LYS A 196 -8.03 -16.50 -16.40
N ASN A 197 -7.39 -15.33 -16.52
CA ASN A 197 -7.10 -14.48 -15.38
C ASN A 197 -8.35 -14.19 -14.55
N ARG A 198 -8.29 -14.48 -13.25
CA ARG A 198 -9.32 -14.19 -12.24
C ARG A 198 -10.68 -14.85 -12.48
N MET A 199 -10.72 -15.96 -13.24
CA MET A 199 -11.95 -16.71 -13.50
C MET A 199 -12.10 -17.90 -12.52
N PRO A 200 -13.31 -18.14 -12.01
CA PRO A 200 -13.60 -19.29 -11.15
C PRO A 200 -13.18 -20.63 -11.77
N GLY A 201 -12.44 -21.43 -11.00
CA GLY A 201 -11.98 -22.75 -11.41
C GLY A 201 -10.94 -22.77 -12.53
N SER A 202 -10.34 -21.63 -12.86
CA SER A 202 -9.30 -21.59 -13.88
C SER A 202 -8.02 -22.26 -13.37
N GLU A 203 -7.50 -23.23 -14.13
CA GLU A 203 -6.25 -23.91 -13.81
C GLU A 203 -5.04 -23.02 -14.15
N GLY A 204 -3.91 -23.25 -13.49
CA GLY A 204 -2.64 -22.57 -13.77
C GLY A 204 -1.97 -23.10 -15.04
N HIS A 205 -1.23 -22.24 -15.72
CA HIS A 205 -0.36 -22.68 -16.80
C HIS A 205 0.80 -23.52 -16.29
N GLU A 206 1.03 -24.67 -16.90
CA GLU A 206 2.17 -25.54 -16.58
C GLU A 206 2.92 -25.90 -17.87
N PRO A 207 4.12 -25.36 -18.13
CA PRO A 207 4.82 -24.36 -17.30
C PRO A 207 4.20 -22.96 -17.39
N CYS A 208 4.39 -22.17 -16.33
CA CYS A 208 4.02 -20.76 -16.36
C CYS A 208 5.02 -19.95 -17.19
N THR A 209 4.69 -19.66 -18.43
CA THR A 209 5.56 -18.88 -19.34
C THR A 209 5.67 -17.41 -18.96
N GLU A 210 4.70 -16.88 -18.22
CA GLU A 210 4.72 -15.53 -17.66
C GLU A 210 5.96 -15.30 -16.78
N MET A 211 6.38 -16.32 -16.04
CA MET A 211 7.58 -16.25 -15.20
C MET A 211 8.88 -16.02 -15.98
N GLU A 212 8.92 -16.15 -17.28
CA GLU A 212 10.12 -15.84 -18.06
C GLU A 212 10.50 -14.36 -17.98
N THR A 213 9.49 -13.46 -17.86
CA THR A 213 9.68 -12.01 -17.90
C THR A 213 9.04 -11.28 -16.72
N ARG A 214 8.31 -11.98 -15.83
CA ARG A 214 7.51 -11.41 -14.77
C ARG A 214 7.57 -12.25 -13.49
N GLY A 215 6.93 -11.77 -12.43
CA GLY A 215 6.83 -12.50 -11.18
C GLY A 215 8.17 -12.66 -10.46
N GLY A 216 8.96 -11.60 -10.39
CA GLY A 216 10.28 -11.62 -9.75
C GLY A 216 11.02 -10.30 -9.75
N VAL A 217 12.32 -10.37 -9.48
CA VAL A 217 13.25 -9.23 -9.42
C VAL A 217 14.42 -9.48 -10.38
N TRP A 218 14.78 -8.46 -11.15
CA TRP A 218 15.93 -8.47 -12.08
C TRP A 218 17.02 -7.54 -11.62
N ARG A 219 18.28 -7.86 -11.95
CA ARG A 219 19.46 -7.08 -11.54
C ARG A 219 20.19 -6.50 -12.74
N TYR A 220 20.39 -5.18 -12.73
CA TYR A 220 21.13 -4.41 -13.73
C TYR A 220 22.24 -3.58 -13.08
N ASP A 221 22.97 -2.80 -13.87
CA ASP A 221 24.01 -1.91 -13.39
C ASP A 221 23.56 -0.44 -13.50
N ALA A 222 23.32 0.22 -12.38
CA ALA A 222 22.91 1.62 -12.32
C ALA A 222 23.91 2.61 -12.94
N ASN A 223 25.19 2.21 -13.07
CA ASN A 223 26.23 3.06 -13.66
C ASN A 223 26.28 2.96 -15.19
N LYS A 224 25.61 1.99 -15.81
CA LYS A 224 25.50 1.84 -17.27
C LYS A 224 24.26 2.56 -17.79
N ARG A 225 24.34 2.99 -19.06
CA ARG A 225 23.25 3.61 -19.80
C ARG A 225 22.78 2.70 -20.91
N ASP A 226 21.54 2.94 -21.37
CA ASP A 226 20.92 2.31 -22.52
C ASP A 226 20.89 0.77 -22.45
N GLN A 227 20.74 0.22 -21.24
CA GLN A 227 20.51 -1.21 -21.04
C GLN A 227 19.09 -1.56 -21.50
N ALA A 228 18.94 -2.75 -22.13
CA ALA A 228 17.63 -3.28 -22.48
C ALA A 228 17.22 -4.38 -21.50
N PHE A 229 15.92 -4.45 -21.21
CA PHE A 229 15.36 -5.55 -20.43
C PHE A 229 15.72 -6.91 -21.05
N SER A 230 16.13 -7.84 -20.21
CA SER A 230 16.49 -9.21 -20.61
C SER A 230 16.03 -10.20 -19.54
N PRO A 231 15.31 -11.27 -19.92
CA PRO A 231 14.94 -12.35 -19.00
C PRO A 231 16.13 -12.99 -18.27
N LYS A 232 17.34 -12.92 -18.86
CA LYS A 232 18.57 -13.54 -18.32
C LYS A 232 19.11 -12.84 -17.08
N GLU A 233 18.74 -11.59 -16.86
CA GLU A 233 19.20 -10.78 -15.73
C GLU A 233 18.34 -10.99 -14.46
N ARG A 234 17.52 -12.06 -14.45
CA ARG A 234 16.67 -12.37 -13.29
C ARG A 234 17.52 -12.73 -12.07
N TYR A 235 17.29 -12.00 -10.99
CA TYR A 235 17.94 -12.18 -9.70
C TYR A 235 17.16 -13.14 -8.79
N ALA A 236 15.83 -12.97 -8.71
CA ALA A 236 14.95 -13.80 -7.89
C ALA A 236 13.61 -14.02 -8.60
N SER A 237 12.90 -15.10 -8.27
CA SER A 237 11.64 -15.48 -8.90
C SER A 237 10.56 -15.82 -7.87
N GLY A 238 9.30 -15.87 -8.32
CA GLY A 238 8.19 -16.25 -7.46
C GLY A 238 7.69 -15.14 -6.57
N ILE A 239 7.86 -13.88 -6.98
CA ILE A 239 7.33 -12.68 -6.33
C ILE A 239 6.23 -12.11 -7.23
N ARG A 240 4.97 -12.20 -6.78
CA ARG A 240 3.81 -11.78 -7.56
C ARG A 240 3.83 -10.29 -7.89
N ASN A 241 3.95 -9.46 -6.86
CA ASN A 241 4.05 -8.00 -6.96
C ASN A 241 4.90 -7.49 -5.81
N GLY A 242 6.17 -7.21 -6.09
CA GLY A 242 7.11 -6.63 -5.13
C GLY A 242 7.09 -5.11 -5.25
N GLU A 243 6.74 -4.40 -4.18
CA GLU A 243 6.58 -2.93 -4.23
C GLU A 243 7.61 -2.19 -3.38
N GLY A 244 7.71 -2.48 -2.10
CA GLY A 244 8.59 -1.79 -1.17
C GLY A 244 9.93 -2.49 -1.03
N PHE A 245 11.03 -1.75 -1.24
CA PHE A 245 12.40 -2.26 -1.12
C PHE A 245 13.22 -1.46 -0.11
N ASP A 246 14.05 -2.14 0.67
CA ASP A 246 15.18 -1.52 1.37
C ASP A 246 16.27 -2.55 1.72
N PHE A 247 17.47 -2.05 2.03
CA PHE A 247 18.58 -2.80 2.59
C PHE A 247 18.67 -2.57 4.10
N ASP A 248 18.99 -3.58 4.87
CA ASP A 248 19.40 -3.36 6.26
C ASP A 248 20.88 -2.94 6.38
N ASN A 249 21.30 -2.68 7.63
CA ASN A 249 22.69 -2.26 7.91
C ASN A 249 23.74 -3.34 7.56
N ALA A 250 23.32 -4.59 7.40
CA ALA A 250 24.20 -5.68 6.96
C ALA A 250 24.21 -5.85 5.44
N GLY A 251 23.43 -5.05 4.71
CA GLY A 251 23.31 -5.10 3.25
C GLY A 251 22.37 -6.20 2.73
N ARG A 252 21.54 -6.79 3.60
CA ARG A 252 20.51 -7.75 3.18
C ARG A 252 19.36 -7.00 2.53
N LEU A 253 18.93 -7.45 1.35
CA LEU A 253 17.87 -6.85 0.56
C LEU A 253 16.52 -7.45 0.95
N TYR A 254 15.53 -6.59 1.20
CA TYR A 254 14.16 -6.97 1.48
C TYR A 254 13.22 -6.42 0.44
N VAL A 255 12.10 -7.12 0.23
CA VAL A 255 10.98 -6.65 -0.57
C VAL A 255 9.66 -7.05 0.07
N THR A 256 8.65 -6.18 -0.03
CA THR A 256 7.27 -6.55 0.25
C THR A 256 6.69 -7.33 -0.92
N GLN A 257 5.78 -8.26 -0.65
CA GLN A 257 5.04 -8.99 -1.67
C GLN A 257 3.54 -8.93 -1.37
N HIS A 258 2.76 -8.53 -2.37
CA HIS A 258 1.30 -8.63 -2.32
C HIS A 258 0.86 -10.07 -2.56
N GLY A 259 0.07 -10.59 -1.64
CA GLY A 259 -0.56 -11.89 -1.78
C GLY A 259 -1.49 -11.97 -3.01
N ARG A 260 -1.82 -13.18 -3.42
CA ARG A 260 -2.81 -13.41 -4.48
C ARG A 260 -4.21 -13.00 -4.00
N ASP A 261 -5.10 -12.73 -4.93
CA ASP A 261 -6.49 -12.37 -4.66
C ASP A 261 -7.46 -13.54 -4.87
N GLN A 262 -8.70 -13.40 -4.38
CA GLN A 262 -9.88 -14.14 -4.81
C GLN A 262 -9.81 -15.67 -4.60
N LEU A 263 -9.29 -16.15 -3.46
CA LEU A 263 -9.26 -17.58 -3.15
C LEU A 263 -10.68 -18.17 -3.07
N HIS A 264 -11.59 -17.53 -2.34
CA HIS A 264 -12.97 -18.02 -2.20
C HIS A 264 -13.76 -17.83 -3.50
N GLU A 265 -13.65 -16.66 -4.12
CA GLU A 265 -14.40 -16.30 -5.33
C GLU A 265 -14.08 -17.25 -6.48
N ASN A 266 -12.81 -17.61 -6.64
CA ASN A 266 -12.37 -18.51 -7.70
C ASN A 266 -12.49 -20.00 -7.32
N TRP A 267 -12.44 -20.33 -6.02
CA TRP A 267 -12.43 -21.71 -5.54
C TRP A 267 -13.38 -21.93 -4.35
N PRO A 268 -14.71 -21.65 -4.48
CA PRO A 268 -15.65 -21.65 -3.36
C PRO A 268 -15.90 -23.05 -2.76
N ARG A 269 -15.51 -24.11 -3.46
CA ARG A 269 -15.58 -25.50 -2.93
C ARG A 269 -14.38 -25.84 -2.03
N LEU A 270 -13.30 -25.07 -2.09
CA LEU A 270 -12.07 -25.31 -1.33
C LEU A 270 -11.88 -24.31 -0.19
N TYR A 271 -12.42 -23.10 -0.34
CA TYR A 271 -12.24 -22.01 0.63
C TYR A 271 -13.59 -21.41 1.02
N THR A 272 -13.77 -21.14 2.31
CA THR A 272 -14.90 -20.34 2.81
C THR A 272 -14.67 -18.84 2.49
N ALA A 273 -15.73 -18.03 2.55
CA ALA A 273 -15.61 -16.58 2.42
C ALA A 273 -14.64 -16.00 3.46
N GLU A 274 -14.68 -16.49 4.72
CA GLU A 274 -13.76 -16.11 5.77
C GLU A 274 -12.29 -16.40 5.40
N GLN A 275 -12.03 -17.56 4.82
CA GLN A 275 -10.69 -17.87 4.30
C GLN A 275 -10.33 -16.96 3.12
N GLY A 276 -11.27 -16.62 2.23
CA GLY A 276 -11.05 -15.72 1.11
C GLY A 276 -10.53 -14.35 1.52
N PHE A 277 -11.09 -13.73 2.58
CA PHE A 277 -10.65 -12.43 3.04
C PHE A 277 -9.54 -12.43 4.12
N ASN A 278 -9.13 -13.62 4.61
CA ASN A 278 -8.03 -13.76 5.56
C ASN A 278 -6.78 -14.45 4.99
N LEU A 279 -6.83 -14.91 3.75
CA LEU A 279 -5.75 -15.59 3.03
C LEU A 279 -5.52 -14.98 1.63
N PRO A 280 -4.27 -15.05 1.17
CA PRO A 280 -3.04 -15.36 1.90
C PRO A 280 -2.53 -14.16 2.71
N ALA A 281 -1.49 -14.37 3.52
CA ALA A 281 -0.80 -13.25 4.15
C ALA A 281 -0.14 -12.32 3.12
N GLU A 282 -0.03 -11.03 3.47
CA GLU A 282 0.97 -10.14 2.87
C GLU A 282 2.34 -10.44 3.47
N GLU A 283 3.39 -10.29 2.69
CA GLU A 283 4.71 -10.79 3.06
C GLU A 283 5.81 -9.73 2.97
N VAL A 284 6.81 -9.86 3.83
CA VAL A 284 8.15 -9.30 3.64
C VAL A 284 9.10 -10.47 3.47
N VAL A 285 9.82 -10.50 2.37
CA VAL A 285 10.83 -11.52 2.08
C VAL A 285 12.22 -10.89 2.01
N MET A 286 13.25 -11.65 2.42
CA MET A 286 14.66 -11.29 2.23
C MET A 286 15.14 -11.92 0.95
N LEU A 287 15.59 -11.10 -0.01
CA LEU A 287 15.96 -11.56 -1.35
C LEU A 287 17.34 -12.17 -1.41
N GLU A 288 17.45 -13.32 -2.07
CA GLU A 288 18.70 -14.04 -2.34
C GLU A 288 18.81 -14.35 -3.85
N ASP A 289 20.04 -14.33 -4.36
CA ASP A 289 20.32 -14.63 -5.78
C ASP A 289 19.92 -16.07 -6.13
N GLY A 290 19.12 -16.23 -7.17
CA GLY A 290 18.60 -17.51 -7.65
C GLY A 290 17.44 -18.09 -6.82
N ALA A 291 16.99 -17.42 -5.77
CA ALA A 291 15.91 -17.92 -4.90
C ALA A 291 14.54 -17.87 -5.57
N TRP A 292 13.66 -18.76 -5.10
CA TRP A 292 12.26 -18.83 -5.50
C TRP A 292 11.34 -18.64 -4.29
N TYR A 293 10.37 -17.72 -4.38
CA TYR A 293 9.49 -17.29 -3.29
C TYR A 293 8.04 -17.83 -3.40
N GLY A 294 7.79 -18.77 -4.31
CA GLY A 294 6.58 -19.58 -4.35
C GLY A 294 5.56 -19.20 -5.42
N TRP A 295 5.32 -17.91 -5.72
CA TRP A 295 4.36 -17.56 -6.77
C TRP A 295 4.78 -18.14 -8.14
N PRO A 296 3.85 -18.59 -8.98
CA PRO A 296 2.40 -18.61 -8.84
C PRO A 296 1.84 -19.84 -8.10
N LYS A 297 2.68 -20.85 -7.86
CA LYS A 297 2.25 -22.16 -7.40
C LYS A 297 1.92 -22.23 -5.91
N CYS A 298 2.44 -21.30 -5.12
CA CYS A 298 2.33 -21.31 -3.67
C CYS A 298 1.82 -19.98 -3.12
N TYR A 299 1.20 -20.04 -1.95
CA TYR A 299 0.88 -18.89 -1.13
C TYR A 299 1.16 -19.19 0.34
N TYR A 300 1.44 -18.16 1.14
CA TYR A 300 1.68 -18.34 2.58
C TYR A 300 0.37 -18.33 3.37
N ASP A 301 0.16 -19.40 4.13
CA ASP A 301 -0.95 -19.51 5.06
C ASP A 301 -0.48 -19.10 6.47
N PRO A 302 -0.92 -17.95 7.00
CA PRO A 302 -0.46 -17.45 8.29
C PRO A 302 -0.97 -18.25 9.48
N GLN A 303 -2.08 -18.99 9.34
CA GLN A 303 -2.62 -19.84 10.40
C GLN A 303 -1.77 -21.11 10.55
N GLN A 304 -1.27 -21.63 9.44
CA GLN A 304 -0.41 -22.82 9.41
C GLN A 304 1.08 -22.46 9.46
N GLN A 305 1.44 -21.18 9.31
CA GLN A 305 2.82 -20.68 9.26
C GLN A 305 3.69 -21.37 8.20
N LYS A 306 3.14 -21.62 7.02
CA LYS A 306 3.83 -22.30 5.93
C LYS A 306 3.30 -21.90 4.55
N LEU A 307 4.11 -22.11 3.53
CA LEU A 307 3.71 -22.05 2.13
C LEU A 307 2.92 -23.32 1.78
N VAL A 308 1.80 -23.15 1.11
CA VAL A 308 0.91 -24.24 0.66
C VAL A 308 0.61 -24.10 -0.82
N LEU A 309 0.28 -25.22 -1.46
CA LEU A 309 0.02 -25.30 -2.89
C LEU A 309 -1.28 -24.56 -3.24
N ALA A 310 -1.21 -23.68 -4.23
CA ALA A 310 -2.34 -22.94 -4.75
C ALA A 310 -3.31 -23.85 -5.51
N PRO A 311 -4.62 -23.58 -5.44
CA PRO A 311 -5.64 -24.44 -6.02
C PRO A 311 -5.52 -24.59 -7.54
N GLU A 312 -5.04 -23.56 -8.25
CA GLU A 312 -4.74 -23.55 -9.68
C GLU A 312 -3.73 -24.63 -10.09
N TYR A 313 -2.90 -25.07 -9.15
CA TYR A 313 -1.82 -26.07 -9.33
C TYR A 313 -2.10 -27.36 -8.55
N GLY A 314 -3.38 -27.65 -8.28
CA GLY A 314 -3.83 -28.88 -7.60
C GLY A 314 -3.73 -28.84 -6.08
N GLY A 315 -3.73 -27.65 -5.48
CA GLY A 315 -3.94 -27.45 -4.04
C GLY A 315 -5.36 -27.85 -3.61
N ASP A 316 -5.52 -28.18 -2.34
CA ASP A 316 -6.72 -28.79 -1.77
C ASP A 316 -7.33 -27.99 -0.61
N GLY A 317 -7.24 -26.65 -0.66
CA GLY A 317 -7.72 -25.77 0.39
C GLY A 317 -6.71 -25.58 1.53
N GLY A 318 -5.41 -25.54 1.21
CA GLY A 318 -4.34 -25.22 2.15
C GLY A 318 -3.73 -26.40 2.91
N LYS A 319 -4.10 -27.64 2.63
CA LYS A 319 -3.55 -28.83 3.31
C LYS A 319 -2.27 -29.33 2.64
N LYS A 320 -2.27 -29.31 1.29
CA LYS A 320 -1.17 -29.83 0.48
C LYS A 320 -0.04 -28.80 0.37
N VAL A 321 1.18 -29.20 0.67
CA VAL A 321 2.39 -28.39 0.52
C VAL A 321 2.99 -28.56 -0.89
N GLY A 322 3.13 -29.82 -1.36
CA GLY A 322 3.72 -30.10 -2.67
C GLY A 322 5.15 -29.58 -2.79
N GLU A 323 5.45 -28.89 -3.87
CA GLU A 323 6.77 -28.29 -4.10
C GLU A 323 7.02 -26.96 -3.33
N CYS A 324 6.02 -26.49 -2.60
CA CYS A 324 6.13 -25.24 -1.82
C CYS A 324 7.12 -25.35 -0.64
N ASP A 325 7.55 -26.54 -0.28
CA ASP A 325 8.64 -26.78 0.67
C ASP A 325 10.00 -26.31 0.17
N LYS A 326 10.14 -26.07 -1.14
CA LYS A 326 11.36 -25.55 -1.79
C LYS A 326 11.41 -24.03 -1.86
N ALA A 327 10.27 -23.36 -1.67
CA ALA A 327 10.20 -21.91 -1.72
C ALA A 327 10.74 -21.31 -0.41
N VAL A 328 11.42 -20.16 -0.54
CA VAL A 328 11.93 -19.41 0.61
C VAL A 328 10.76 -18.78 1.35
N PRO A 329 10.60 -19.05 2.66
CA PRO A 329 9.50 -18.47 3.43
C PRO A 329 9.72 -16.99 3.73
N PRO A 330 8.65 -16.23 4.02
CA PRO A 330 8.75 -14.82 4.40
C PRO A 330 9.44 -14.63 5.76
N VAL A 331 10.07 -13.46 5.91
CA VAL A 331 10.65 -12.98 7.17
C VAL A 331 9.58 -12.49 8.14
N ALA A 332 8.57 -11.81 7.59
CA ALA A 332 7.41 -11.31 8.34
C ALA A 332 6.15 -11.39 7.48
N THR A 333 5.01 -11.54 8.14
CA THR A 333 3.70 -11.67 7.51
C THR A 333 2.69 -10.74 8.15
N PHE A 334 1.74 -10.27 7.36
CA PHE A 334 0.73 -9.30 7.74
C PHE A 334 -0.66 -9.76 7.30
N PRO A 335 -1.74 -9.14 7.80
CA PRO A 335 -3.08 -9.52 7.41
C PRO A 335 -3.29 -9.46 5.90
N ALA A 336 -4.09 -10.39 5.39
CA ALA A 336 -4.39 -10.53 3.98
C ALA A 336 -4.96 -9.26 3.36
N HIS A 337 -4.53 -8.97 2.14
CA HIS A 337 -5.06 -7.91 1.28
C HIS A 337 -4.80 -6.48 1.75
N TRP A 338 -3.91 -6.26 2.73
CA TRP A 338 -3.57 -4.92 3.17
C TRP A 338 -2.75 -4.12 2.16
N ALA A 339 -2.14 -4.77 1.18
CA ALA A 339 -1.36 -4.20 0.08
C ALA A 339 -0.14 -3.37 0.56
N PRO A 340 0.99 -4.01 0.86
CA PRO A 340 2.20 -3.35 1.35
C PRO A 340 2.97 -2.64 0.22
N ASN A 341 2.68 -1.36 -0.01
CA ASN A 341 3.19 -0.59 -1.16
C ASN A 341 4.61 -0.03 -0.98
N ASP A 342 5.08 0.15 0.24
CA ASP A 342 6.48 0.53 0.46
C ASP A 342 7.01 0.00 1.81
N PHE A 343 8.35 -0.04 1.90
CA PHE A 343 9.08 -0.64 3.02
C PHE A 343 10.38 0.14 3.25
N LYS A 344 10.61 0.62 4.47
CA LYS A 344 11.86 1.31 4.82
C LYS A 344 12.37 0.85 6.18
N ILE A 345 13.61 0.40 6.23
CA ILE A 345 14.30 0.10 7.49
C ILE A 345 14.78 1.40 8.12
N TYR A 346 14.39 1.62 9.37
CA TYR A 346 14.77 2.83 10.09
C TYR A 346 16.21 2.75 10.59
N LYS A 347 17.10 3.50 9.96
CA LYS A 347 18.56 3.49 10.21
C LYS A 347 19.04 4.71 10.99
N SER A 348 18.16 5.71 11.21
CA SER A 348 18.48 6.90 11.97
C SER A 348 18.41 6.67 13.49
N GLU A 349 19.01 7.58 14.25
CA GLU A 349 18.99 7.59 15.72
C GLU A 349 17.95 8.55 16.30
N ASP A 350 17.22 9.29 15.46
CA ASP A 350 16.29 10.35 15.89
C ASP A 350 15.00 9.81 16.53
N PHE A 351 14.57 8.60 16.16
CA PHE A 351 13.46 7.93 16.83
C PHE A 351 13.96 7.09 18.02
N PRO A 352 13.08 6.76 18.99
CA PRO A 352 13.44 5.91 20.14
C PRO A 352 14.15 4.62 19.73
N GLU A 353 15.02 4.12 20.62
CA GLU A 353 15.89 2.96 20.35
C GLU A 353 15.12 1.76 19.78
N GLY A 354 13.89 1.51 20.23
CA GLY A 354 13.08 0.38 19.78
C GLY A 354 12.69 0.41 18.30
N TYR A 355 12.75 1.58 17.64
CA TYR A 355 12.48 1.71 16.20
C TYR A 355 13.72 1.45 15.32
N ARG A 356 14.94 1.48 15.90
CA ARG A 356 16.18 1.40 15.13
C ARG A 356 16.41 0.00 14.59
N GLY A 357 16.63 -0.12 13.29
CA GLY A 357 16.83 -1.40 12.60
C GLY A 357 15.56 -2.18 12.31
N GLY A 358 14.40 -1.76 12.81
CA GLY A 358 13.09 -2.25 12.37
C GLY A 358 12.60 -1.56 11.11
N ALA A 359 11.47 -1.99 10.58
CA ALA A 359 10.93 -1.53 9.31
C ALA A 359 9.58 -0.84 9.45
N PHE A 360 9.40 0.28 8.78
CA PHE A 360 8.10 0.88 8.48
C PHE A 360 7.57 0.31 7.17
N ILE A 361 6.28 -0.02 7.13
CA ILE A 361 5.59 -0.56 5.96
C ILE A 361 4.31 0.25 5.73
N ALA A 362 4.16 0.82 4.53
CA ALA A 362 2.95 1.52 4.14
C ALA A 362 1.95 0.52 3.55
N PHE A 363 0.81 0.35 4.22
CA PHE A 363 -0.28 -0.47 3.74
C PHE A 363 -1.33 0.39 3.06
N HIS A 364 -1.45 0.22 1.75
CA HIS A 364 -2.35 0.97 0.88
C HIS A 364 -3.84 0.72 1.19
N GLY A 365 -4.13 -0.40 1.82
CA GLY A 365 -5.47 -0.80 2.22
C GLY A 365 -6.16 -1.73 1.22
N SER A 366 -6.96 -2.63 1.77
CA SER A 366 -7.65 -3.68 1.02
C SER A 366 -8.80 -3.14 0.17
N TRP A 367 -9.17 -3.90 -0.86
CA TRP A 367 -10.30 -3.63 -1.74
C TRP A 367 -11.24 -4.86 -1.87
N ASN A 368 -10.79 -6.05 -1.52
CA ASN A 368 -11.39 -7.35 -1.84
C ASN A 368 -11.74 -8.19 -0.60
N ARG A 369 -12.04 -7.56 0.53
CA ARG A 369 -12.41 -8.27 1.77
C ARG A 369 -13.91 -8.44 1.99
N ALA A 370 -14.76 -7.99 1.06
CA ALA A 370 -16.20 -8.15 1.21
C ALA A 370 -16.61 -9.64 1.39
N PRO A 371 -17.61 -9.94 2.26
CA PRO A 371 -18.43 -9.00 3.04
C PRO A 371 -17.77 -8.44 4.31
N SER A 372 -16.54 -8.85 4.63
CA SER A 372 -15.79 -8.31 5.76
C SER A 372 -15.37 -6.85 5.50
N PRO A 373 -15.25 -6.01 6.54
CA PRO A 373 -14.77 -4.63 6.39
C PRO A 373 -13.36 -4.60 5.77
N GLN A 374 -13.10 -3.58 4.96
CA GLN A 374 -11.77 -3.30 4.43
C GLN A 374 -10.81 -2.91 5.56
N GLN A 375 -9.54 -3.26 5.43
CA GLN A 375 -8.50 -3.08 6.43
C GLN A 375 -7.19 -2.58 5.81
N GLY A 376 -6.18 -2.30 6.64
CA GLY A 376 -4.97 -1.61 6.26
C GLY A 376 -5.22 -0.09 6.29
N TYR A 377 -4.79 0.66 5.28
CA TYR A 377 -4.85 2.13 5.23
C TYR A 377 -4.03 2.76 6.37
N ASN A 378 -2.88 2.21 6.67
CA ASN A 378 -2.04 2.60 7.79
C ASN A 378 -0.55 2.39 7.49
N VAL A 379 0.30 2.90 8.37
CA VAL A 379 1.71 2.55 8.40
C VAL A 379 1.96 1.67 9.62
N VAL A 380 2.59 0.53 9.39
CA VAL A 380 2.96 -0.43 10.44
C VAL A 380 4.45 -0.33 10.71
N PHE A 381 4.85 -0.57 11.95
CA PHE A 381 6.24 -0.82 12.31
C PHE A 381 6.44 -2.28 12.70
N GLN A 382 7.42 -2.95 12.05
CA GLN A 382 7.83 -4.32 12.31
C GLN A 382 9.24 -4.33 12.92
N PRO A 383 9.40 -4.75 14.19
CA PRO A 383 10.72 -4.97 14.75
C PRO A 383 11.49 -6.07 14.01
N LEU A 384 12.72 -5.77 13.59
CA LEU A 384 13.63 -6.71 12.94
C LEU A 384 14.97 -6.76 13.69
N LYS A 385 15.58 -7.92 13.73
CA LYS A 385 16.94 -8.13 14.24
C LYS A 385 17.62 -9.25 13.49
N ASP A 386 18.84 -9.02 13.05
CA ASP A 386 19.67 -10.02 12.35
C ASP A 386 18.95 -10.71 11.16
N GLY A 387 18.16 -9.93 10.41
CA GLY A 387 17.44 -10.43 9.24
C GLY A 387 16.14 -11.16 9.53
N LYS A 388 15.66 -11.13 10.76
CA LYS A 388 14.46 -11.86 11.20
C LYS A 388 13.52 -10.96 11.97
N LYS A 389 12.24 -11.32 11.98
CA LYS A 389 11.24 -10.77 12.89
C LYS A 389 11.72 -10.94 14.34
N SER A 390 11.75 -9.84 15.12
CA SER A 390 12.20 -9.85 16.54
C SER A 390 11.11 -9.46 17.54
N GLY A 391 9.90 -9.22 17.08
CA GLY A 391 8.72 -8.88 17.88
C GLY A 391 7.48 -8.80 17.00
N ASP A 392 6.33 -8.59 17.61
CA ASP A 392 5.10 -8.36 16.85
C ASP A 392 5.09 -6.95 16.27
N TRP A 393 4.47 -6.81 15.10
CA TRP A 393 4.28 -5.51 14.48
C TRP A 393 3.23 -4.68 15.24
N ILE A 394 3.34 -3.37 15.12
CA ILE A 394 2.37 -2.41 15.66
C ILE A 394 1.87 -1.49 14.53
N VAL A 395 0.66 -0.97 14.66
CA VAL A 395 0.20 0.15 13.84
C VAL A 395 0.90 1.41 14.34
N PHE A 396 1.78 1.98 13.53
CA PHE A 396 2.55 3.18 13.87
C PHE A 396 1.79 4.46 13.52
N ALA A 397 1.13 4.51 12.36
CA ALA A 397 0.29 5.64 11.98
C ALA A 397 -1.03 5.13 11.39
N ASP A 398 -2.15 5.69 11.82
CA ASP A 398 -3.50 5.34 11.33
C ASP A 398 -4.31 6.63 11.08
N GLY A 399 -5.56 6.50 10.63
CA GLY A 399 -6.45 7.63 10.36
C GLY A 399 -6.43 8.10 8.91
N PHE A 400 -5.52 7.63 8.06
CA PHE A 400 -5.39 8.06 6.66
C PHE A 400 -6.70 7.96 5.86
N ALA A 401 -7.45 6.89 6.02
CA ALA A 401 -8.71 6.67 5.30
C ALA A 401 -9.84 7.63 5.73
N GLY A 402 -9.67 8.34 6.84
CA GLY A 402 -10.74 9.12 7.42
C GLY A 402 -11.89 8.23 7.89
N GLN A 403 -13.13 8.59 7.51
CA GLN A 403 -14.33 7.87 7.94
C GLN A 403 -14.60 6.57 7.15
N HIS A 404 -14.00 6.40 5.98
CA HIS A 404 -14.33 5.32 5.06
C HIS A 404 -13.09 4.51 4.68
N LYS A 405 -12.91 3.35 5.29
CA LYS A 405 -11.88 2.39 4.88
C LYS A 405 -12.38 1.59 3.68
N ASP A 406 -12.41 2.22 2.50
CA ASP A 406 -12.65 1.57 1.22
C ASP A 406 -11.91 2.32 0.08
N PRO A 407 -11.54 1.64 -1.00
CA PRO A 407 -10.64 2.20 -2.02
C PRO A 407 -11.17 3.42 -2.76
N SER A 408 -12.52 3.62 -2.79
CA SER A 408 -13.14 4.71 -3.56
C SER A 408 -13.50 5.92 -2.70
N ARG A 409 -13.59 5.77 -1.38
CA ARG A 409 -14.01 6.81 -0.45
C ARG A 409 -13.00 7.13 0.63
N ALA A 410 -11.92 6.38 0.73
CA ALA A 410 -10.84 6.71 1.65
C ALA A 410 -10.31 8.11 1.33
N ALA A 411 -10.17 8.95 2.35
CA ALA A 411 -9.61 10.28 2.19
C ALA A 411 -8.18 10.22 1.65
N HIS A 412 -7.39 9.28 2.17
CA HIS A 412 -6.01 9.03 1.79
C HIS A 412 -5.68 7.53 1.88
N ARG A 413 -4.70 7.10 1.07
CA ARG A 413 -4.19 5.73 1.06
C ARG A 413 -2.66 5.77 1.08
N PRO A 414 -2.01 5.37 2.19
CA PRO A 414 -0.54 5.35 2.29
C PRO A 414 0.09 4.56 1.14
N SER A 415 1.07 5.11 0.47
CA SER A 415 1.70 4.47 -0.68
C SER A 415 3.22 4.41 -0.56
N GLY A 416 3.93 5.53 -0.56
CA GLY A 416 5.38 5.57 -0.47
C GLY A 416 5.88 5.99 0.91
N LEU A 417 7.09 5.56 1.22
CA LEU A 417 7.85 5.93 2.42
C LEU A 417 9.22 6.48 2.03
N ALA A 418 9.72 7.44 2.80
CA ALA A 418 11.12 7.84 2.74
C ALA A 418 11.62 8.25 4.13
N ILE A 419 12.93 8.14 4.35
CA ILE A 419 13.58 8.62 5.57
C ILE A 419 14.52 9.75 5.18
N GLY A 420 14.33 10.91 5.78
CA GLY A 420 15.15 12.08 5.54
C GLY A 420 16.46 12.06 6.32
N PRO A 421 17.40 12.98 6.00
CA PRO A 421 18.72 13.02 6.60
C PRO A 421 18.71 13.28 8.12
N TYR A 422 17.63 13.83 8.66
CA TYR A 422 17.42 14.07 10.10
C TYR A 422 16.38 13.12 10.70
N GLY A 423 16.29 11.90 10.19
CA GLY A 423 15.45 10.83 10.71
C GLY A 423 13.95 11.00 10.54
N ALA A 424 13.48 12.09 9.95
CA ALA A 424 12.06 12.26 9.67
C ALA A 424 11.55 11.17 8.72
N LEU A 425 10.41 10.56 9.06
CA LEU A 425 9.71 9.62 8.19
C LEU A 425 8.70 10.40 7.32
N TYR A 426 8.79 10.22 6.02
CA TYR A 426 7.83 10.76 5.07
C TYR A 426 6.88 9.66 4.60
N VAL A 427 5.59 10.00 4.48
CA VAL A 427 4.53 9.10 3.99
C VAL A 427 3.80 9.81 2.87
N SER A 428 3.68 9.18 1.70
CA SER A 428 2.88 9.69 0.59
C SER A 428 1.52 9.02 0.50
N ASP A 429 0.60 9.70 -0.17
CA ASP A 429 -0.75 9.24 -0.51
C ASP A 429 -0.99 9.43 -2.01
N ASP A 430 -1.50 8.40 -2.67
CA ASP A 430 -1.74 8.41 -4.11
C ASP A 430 -3.19 8.71 -4.52
N VAL A 431 -4.07 8.98 -3.56
CA VAL A 431 -5.46 9.41 -3.80
C VAL A 431 -5.57 10.92 -3.85
N GLY A 432 -5.19 11.59 -2.74
CA GLY A 432 -5.24 13.04 -2.60
C GLY A 432 -3.92 13.74 -2.95
N GLY A 433 -2.84 12.99 -3.06
CA GLY A 433 -1.50 13.53 -3.32
C GLY A 433 -0.93 14.30 -2.15
N ARG A 434 -1.16 13.82 -0.92
CA ARG A 434 -0.61 14.39 0.29
C ARG A 434 0.70 13.72 0.68
N VAL A 435 1.61 14.51 1.22
CA VAL A 435 2.85 14.03 1.83
C VAL A 435 2.91 14.51 3.27
N TRP A 436 3.02 13.57 4.21
CA TRP A 436 3.28 13.85 5.61
C TRP A 436 4.77 13.75 5.92
N ARG A 437 5.25 14.62 6.81
CA ARG A 437 6.54 14.52 7.47
C ARG A 437 6.29 14.21 8.94
N ILE A 438 6.88 13.12 9.44
CA ILE A 438 6.72 12.64 10.82
C ILE A 438 8.08 12.72 11.51
N VAL A 439 8.13 13.36 12.68
CA VAL A 439 9.32 13.52 13.53
C VAL A 439 9.02 13.07 14.95
N TYR A 440 10.04 12.81 15.72
CA TYR A 440 9.94 12.52 17.14
C TYR A 440 10.41 13.73 17.95
N GLU A 441 9.55 14.24 18.82
CA GLU A 441 9.79 15.38 19.71
C GLU A 441 9.57 15.01 21.17
N GLY A 442 9.48 13.70 21.46
CA GLY A 442 9.27 13.17 22.80
C GLY A 442 10.56 13.05 23.60
N ASP A 443 10.53 12.19 24.64
CA ASP A 443 11.67 11.90 25.49
C ASP A 443 12.81 11.25 24.68
N PRO A 444 13.98 11.88 24.55
CA PRO A 444 15.12 11.35 23.79
C PRO A 444 15.67 10.02 24.36
N ASP A 445 15.39 9.73 25.64
CA ASP A 445 15.79 8.49 26.30
C ASP A 445 14.74 7.38 26.19
N ALA A 446 13.63 7.60 25.48
CA ALA A 446 12.60 6.60 25.24
C ALA A 446 13.18 5.39 24.49
N LYS A 447 12.87 4.18 24.96
CA LYS A 447 13.45 2.94 24.40
C LYS A 447 12.43 2.03 23.74
N GLY A 448 11.16 2.18 24.09
CA GLY A 448 10.09 1.31 23.62
C GLY A 448 9.57 1.67 22.24
N ILE A 449 8.70 0.81 21.72
CA ILE A 449 7.80 1.10 20.59
C ILE A 449 6.38 1.16 21.13
N GLU A 450 5.57 2.06 20.61
CA GLU A 450 4.18 2.22 21.00
C GLU A 450 3.31 2.23 19.75
N ALA A 451 2.11 1.65 19.86
CA ALA A 451 1.11 1.74 18.78
C ALA A 451 0.43 3.11 18.79
N ALA A 452 0.05 3.57 17.61
CA ALA A 452 -0.83 4.72 17.48
C ALA A 452 -2.16 4.45 18.21
N PRO A 453 -2.76 5.45 18.87
CA PRO A 453 -4.11 5.32 19.37
C PRO A 453 -5.08 5.09 18.20
N ALA A 454 -6.15 4.34 18.45
CA ALA A 454 -7.19 4.18 17.43
C ALA A 454 -7.68 5.57 16.97
N PRO A 455 -7.91 5.78 15.67
CA PRO A 455 -8.42 7.05 15.16
C PRO A 455 -9.72 7.41 15.89
N GLN A 456 -9.82 8.65 16.34
CA GLN A 456 -11.10 9.14 16.86
C GLN A 456 -12.10 9.09 15.72
N GLN A 457 -13.21 8.40 15.93
CA GLN A 457 -14.35 8.51 15.02
C GLN A 457 -14.87 9.94 15.13
N HIS A 458 -14.43 10.80 14.22
CA HIS A 458 -15.10 12.09 14.05
C HIS A 458 -16.58 11.81 13.76
N ALA A 459 -17.47 12.57 14.41
CA ALA A 459 -18.89 12.44 14.14
C ALA A 459 -19.12 12.37 12.64
N ALA A 460 -19.95 11.43 12.20
CA ALA A 460 -20.24 11.22 10.79
C ALA A 460 -20.44 12.59 10.12
N ALA A 461 -19.76 12.80 8.98
CA ALA A 461 -20.02 13.98 8.17
C ALA A 461 -21.53 14.11 8.00
N SER A 462 -22.01 15.35 8.00
CA SER A 462 -23.43 15.64 7.82
C SER A 462 -24.00 14.69 6.76
N PRO A 463 -25.18 14.08 6.97
CA PRO A 463 -25.84 13.24 5.98
C PRO A 463 -26.00 13.89 4.61
N ASP A 464 -25.84 15.20 4.56
CA ASP A 464 -25.98 16.05 3.38
C ASP A 464 -24.67 16.31 2.62
N ALA A 465 -23.53 15.76 3.08
CA ALA A 465 -22.29 15.83 2.30
C ALA A 465 -22.44 14.94 1.05
N LEU A 466 -22.50 15.55 -0.12
CA LEU A 466 -22.53 14.84 -1.40
C LEU A 466 -21.26 13.99 -1.52
N PRO A 467 -21.37 12.70 -1.93
CA PRO A 467 -20.22 11.88 -2.23
C PRO A 467 -19.44 12.47 -3.40
N PRO A 468 -18.15 12.07 -3.57
CA PRO A 468 -17.35 12.47 -4.75
C PRO A 468 -18.12 12.28 -6.06
N GLU A 469 -17.86 13.14 -7.05
CA GLU A 469 -18.54 13.06 -8.36
C GLU A 469 -18.54 11.64 -8.93
N GLY A 470 -19.71 11.17 -9.35
CA GLY A 470 -19.90 9.86 -9.99
C GLY A 470 -20.20 8.71 -9.02
N ILE A 471 -20.44 8.97 -7.74
CA ILE A 471 -20.93 7.95 -6.80
C ILE A 471 -22.39 8.25 -6.45
N HIS A 472 -23.26 7.23 -6.53
CA HIS A 472 -24.64 7.37 -6.07
C HIS A 472 -24.66 7.69 -4.56
N PRO A 473 -25.38 8.74 -4.10
CA PRO A 473 -25.36 9.17 -2.69
C PRO A 473 -25.78 8.08 -1.70
N ASP A 474 -26.67 7.17 -2.13
CA ASP A 474 -27.16 6.07 -1.32
C ASP A 474 -26.47 4.73 -1.62
N ALA A 475 -25.31 4.74 -2.31
CA ALA A 475 -24.51 3.54 -2.53
C ALA A 475 -24.16 2.87 -1.17
N GLY A 476 -24.46 1.58 -1.06
CA GLY A 476 -24.32 0.82 0.20
C GLY A 476 -25.53 0.91 1.14
N ASN A 477 -26.58 1.68 0.80
CA ASN A 477 -27.82 1.72 1.56
C ASN A 477 -29.03 1.34 0.69
N ALA A 478 -29.22 0.03 0.51
CA ALA A 478 -30.26 -0.52 -0.39
C ALA A 478 -31.68 0.00 -0.05
N ALA A 479 -31.97 0.34 1.20
CA ALA A 479 -33.28 0.83 1.63
C ALA A 479 -33.60 2.25 1.14
N LYS A 480 -32.61 2.98 0.64
CA LYS A 480 -32.77 4.33 0.07
C LYS A 480 -32.73 4.36 -1.44
N LEU A 481 -32.34 3.27 -2.09
CA LEU A 481 -32.28 3.19 -3.54
C LEU A 481 -33.70 3.12 -4.13
N THR A 482 -33.91 3.83 -5.24
CA THR A 482 -35.18 3.78 -5.97
C THR A 482 -35.28 2.50 -6.80
N PRO A 483 -36.25 1.62 -6.56
CA PRO A 483 -36.42 0.40 -7.35
C PRO A 483 -36.71 0.68 -8.83
N PRO A 484 -36.32 -0.23 -9.74
CA PRO A 484 -36.79 -0.20 -11.13
C PRO A 484 -38.33 -0.22 -11.21
N PRO A 485 -38.94 0.36 -12.24
CA PRO A 485 -40.38 0.26 -12.42
C PRO A 485 -40.89 -1.16 -12.37
N GLY A 486 -41.88 -1.42 -11.51
CA GLY A 486 -42.51 -2.74 -11.34
C GLY A 486 -41.74 -3.73 -10.45
N VAL A 487 -40.65 -3.29 -9.80
CA VAL A 487 -39.86 -4.10 -8.86
C VAL A 487 -40.09 -3.57 -7.44
N SER A 488 -40.13 -4.47 -6.45
CA SER A 488 -40.35 -4.09 -5.06
C SER A 488 -39.03 -3.67 -4.36
N GLU A 489 -39.12 -2.85 -3.30
CA GLU A 489 -38.00 -2.53 -2.43
C GLU A 489 -37.39 -3.79 -1.79
N ALA A 490 -38.22 -4.81 -1.51
CA ALA A 490 -37.78 -6.08 -0.97
C ALA A 490 -36.87 -6.84 -1.97
N ASP A 491 -37.15 -6.76 -3.27
CA ASP A 491 -36.30 -7.38 -4.29
C ASP A 491 -34.96 -6.64 -4.41
N VAL A 492 -34.94 -5.30 -4.33
CA VAL A 492 -33.70 -4.53 -4.30
C VAL A 492 -32.88 -4.87 -3.06
N ALA A 493 -33.50 -4.99 -1.88
CA ALA A 493 -32.84 -5.38 -0.66
C ALA A 493 -32.30 -6.83 -0.71
N LEU A 494 -33.03 -7.76 -1.32
CA LEU A 494 -32.53 -9.11 -1.60
C LEU A 494 -31.34 -9.08 -2.57
N GLY A 495 -31.44 -8.28 -3.61
CA GLY A 495 -30.36 -8.06 -4.59
C GLY A 495 -29.09 -7.55 -3.96
N ALA A 496 -29.19 -6.61 -3.01
CA ALA A 496 -28.04 -6.10 -2.24
C ALA A 496 -27.35 -7.21 -1.45
N LYS A 497 -28.11 -8.09 -0.80
CA LYS A 497 -27.56 -9.25 -0.06
C LYS A 497 -26.88 -10.26 -0.96
N ILE A 498 -27.45 -10.52 -2.14
CA ILE A 498 -26.84 -11.38 -3.15
C ILE A 498 -25.54 -10.76 -3.65
N PHE A 499 -25.57 -9.48 -3.98
CA PHE A 499 -24.41 -8.72 -4.43
C PHE A 499 -23.27 -8.73 -3.41
N ALA A 500 -23.59 -8.61 -2.12
CA ALA A 500 -22.65 -8.64 -1.01
C ALA A 500 -22.09 -10.06 -0.70
N GLY A 501 -22.67 -11.13 -1.30
CA GLY A 501 -22.28 -12.51 -1.03
C GLY A 501 -22.96 -13.14 0.19
N GLU A 502 -23.89 -12.43 0.85
CA GLU A 502 -24.61 -12.92 2.03
C GLU A 502 -25.65 -14.00 1.68
N VAL A 503 -26.14 -13.98 0.45
CA VAL A 503 -27.15 -14.91 -0.08
C VAL A 503 -26.63 -15.50 -1.39
N ALA A 504 -26.82 -16.79 -1.58
CA ALA A 504 -26.47 -17.58 -2.76
C ALA A 504 -24.97 -17.64 -3.11
N GLY A 505 -24.08 -17.00 -2.34
CA GLY A 505 -22.63 -17.08 -2.53
C GLY A 505 -22.10 -16.38 -3.81
N ALA A 506 -22.84 -15.42 -4.35
CA ALA A 506 -22.35 -14.62 -5.47
C ALA A 506 -21.18 -13.71 -5.04
N THR A 507 -20.25 -13.43 -5.96
CA THR A 507 -19.00 -12.72 -5.65
C THR A 507 -18.92 -11.30 -6.22
N CYS A 508 -20.07 -10.68 -6.50
CA CYS A 508 -20.16 -9.39 -7.17
C CYS A 508 -19.37 -8.29 -6.46
N ALA A 509 -19.54 -8.19 -5.13
CA ALA A 509 -18.85 -7.21 -4.31
C ALA A 509 -17.32 -7.38 -4.29
N GLY A 510 -16.81 -8.58 -4.57
CA GLY A 510 -15.37 -8.86 -4.66
C GLY A 510 -14.69 -8.09 -5.81
N CYS A 511 -15.38 -7.90 -6.92
CA CYS A 511 -14.88 -7.13 -8.07
C CYS A 511 -15.41 -5.70 -8.09
N HIS A 512 -16.70 -5.49 -7.80
CA HIS A 512 -17.35 -4.18 -7.92
C HIS A 512 -17.31 -3.35 -6.63
N GLY A 513 -16.70 -3.84 -5.54
CA GLY A 513 -16.72 -3.20 -4.21
C GLY A 513 -18.04 -3.41 -3.47
N ALA A 514 -18.02 -3.34 -2.13
CA ALA A 514 -19.17 -3.66 -1.28
C ALA A 514 -20.43 -2.83 -1.57
N ALA A 515 -20.27 -1.60 -2.03
CA ALA A 515 -21.36 -0.68 -2.39
C ALA A 515 -21.51 -0.50 -3.92
N GLY A 516 -20.85 -1.35 -4.73
CA GLY A 516 -20.87 -1.22 -6.19
C GLY A 516 -20.05 -0.04 -6.75
N ILE A 517 -19.19 0.57 -5.94
CA ILE A 517 -18.41 1.77 -6.24
C ILE A 517 -17.14 1.50 -7.06
N GLY A 518 -16.92 0.25 -7.46
CA GLY A 518 -15.78 -0.17 -8.25
C GLY A 518 -14.55 -0.55 -7.42
N THR A 519 -13.65 -1.23 -8.09
CA THR A 519 -12.31 -1.61 -7.61
C THR A 519 -11.34 -1.57 -8.80
N PRO A 520 -10.04 -1.77 -8.61
CA PRO A 520 -9.13 -1.90 -9.75
C PRO A 520 -9.49 -3.01 -10.74
N VAL A 521 -10.22 -4.05 -10.31
CA VAL A 521 -10.57 -5.21 -11.17
C VAL A 521 -11.97 -5.17 -11.75
N GLY A 522 -12.87 -4.32 -11.25
CA GLY A 522 -14.25 -4.22 -11.73
C GLY A 522 -14.80 -2.79 -11.69
N PRO A 523 -15.64 -2.39 -12.66
CA PRO A 523 -16.09 -1.02 -12.79
C PRO A 523 -17.00 -0.56 -11.65
N ASN A 524 -17.05 0.77 -11.47
CA ASN A 524 -18.04 1.45 -10.64
C ASN A 524 -19.41 1.37 -11.32
N LEU A 525 -20.37 0.76 -10.64
CA LEU A 525 -21.75 0.55 -11.11
C LEU A 525 -22.69 1.70 -10.71
N THR A 526 -22.21 2.67 -9.92
CA THR A 526 -23.04 3.77 -9.41
C THR A 526 -23.06 5.00 -10.31
N THR A 527 -22.23 5.02 -11.37
CA THR A 527 -22.05 6.19 -12.24
C THR A 527 -23.11 6.35 -13.32
N GLY A 528 -23.94 5.32 -13.55
CA GLY A 528 -24.86 5.28 -14.69
C GLY A 528 -24.16 5.13 -16.04
N LYS A 529 -22.83 4.94 -16.08
CA LYS A 529 -22.06 4.70 -17.30
C LYS A 529 -21.84 3.19 -17.49
N TRP A 530 -22.49 2.63 -18.47
CA TRP A 530 -22.49 1.19 -18.71
C TRP A 530 -21.51 0.81 -19.83
N LEU A 531 -20.61 -0.13 -19.56
CA LEU A 531 -19.61 -0.59 -20.52
C LEU A 531 -20.14 -1.69 -21.45
N TRP A 532 -21.12 -2.50 -20.98
CA TRP A 532 -21.59 -3.72 -21.63
C TRP A 532 -23.11 -3.80 -21.77
N SER A 533 -23.83 -2.77 -21.36
CA SER A 533 -25.28 -2.66 -21.47
C SER A 533 -25.68 -1.23 -21.82
N ASP A 534 -26.94 -1.02 -22.17
CA ASP A 534 -27.55 0.31 -22.35
C ASP A 534 -28.11 0.89 -21.04
N GLY A 535 -27.91 0.17 -19.93
CA GLY A 535 -28.43 0.54 -18.61
C GLY A 535 -29.86 0.09 -18.35
N SER A 536 -30.57 -0.49 -19.33
CA SER A 536 -31.89 -1.07 -19.07
C SER A 536 -31.80 -2.27 -18.16
N LEU A 537 -32.84 -2.50 -17.34
CA LEU A 537 -32.89 -3.64 -16.42
C LEU A 537 -32.70 -4.97 -17.17
N GLN A 538 -33.26 -5.08 -18.38
CA GLN A 538 -33.11 -6.27 -19.21
C GLN A 538 -31.67 -6.49 -19.66
N ALA A 539 -30.97 -5.45 -20.12
CA ALA A 539 -29.58 -5.55 -20.57
C ALA A 539 -28.61 -5.80 -19.41
N ILE A 540 -28.87 -5.19 -18.25
CA ILE A 540 -28.11 -5.48 -17.01
C ILE A 540 -28.33 -6.94 -16.60
N THR A 541 -29.57 -7.44 -16.59
CA THR A 541 -29.87 -8.83 -16.28
C THR A 541 -29.11 -9.78 -17.21
N HIS A 542 -29.13 -9.51 -18.52
CA HIS A 542 -28.42 -10.31 -19.51
C HIS A 542 -26.90 -10.30 -19.28
N THR A 543 -26.31 -9.14 -18.97
CA THR A 543 -24.89 -9.01 -18.66
C THR A 543 -24.51 -9.82 -17.43
N ILE A 544 -25.33 -9.81 -16.37
CA ILE A 544 -25.10 -10.63 -15.17
C ILE A 544 -25.24 -12.13 -15.49
N GLU A 545 -26.25 -12.51 -16.27
CA GLU A 545 -26.49 -13.90 -16.66
C GLU A 545 -25.36 -14.50 -17.50
N THR A 546 -24.83 -13.74 -18.45
CA THR A 546 -23.80 -14.22 -19.39
C THR A 546 -22.37 -13.98 -18.92
N GLY A 547 -22.16 -13.02 -18.00
CA GLY A 547 -20.83 -12.56 -17.60
C GLY A 547 -20.12 -11.75 -18.70
N VAL A 548 -18.87 -11.37 -18.42
CA VAL A 548 -17.98 -10.61 -19.31
C VAL A 548 -16.60 -11.28 -19.33
N PRO A 549 -16.37 -12.25 -20.21
CA PRO A 549 -15.09 -13.00 -20.22
C PRO A 549 -13.90 -12.17 -20.73
N GLU A 550 -14.15 -11.14 -21.55
CA GLU A 550 -13.12 -10.27 -22.13
C GLU A 550 -13.45 -8.81 -21.83
N PRO A 551 -13.08 -8.29 -20.64
CA PRO A 551 -13.41 -6.92 -20.24
C PRO A 551 -12.65 -5.86 -21.06
N LYS A 552 -13.24 -4.66 -21.22
CA LYS A 552 -12.70 -3.56 -22.03
C LYS A 552 -11.71 -2.66 -21.27
N GLN A 553 -11.94 -2.41 -19.99
CA GLN A 553 -11.23 -1.39 -19.22
C GLN A 553 -10.60 -1.92 -17.93
N HIS A 554 -11.19 -2.93 -17.34
CA HIS A 554 -10.71 -3.54 -16.09
C HIS A 554 -10.14 -4.93 -16.36
N PRO A 555 -9.12 -5.37 -15.63
CA PRO A 555 -8.50 -6.68 -15.85
C PRO A 555 -9.37 -7.86 -15.40
N GLY A 556 -10.36 -7.63 -14.53
CA GLY A 556 -11.22 -8.68 -13.98
C GLY A 556 -12.26 -9.15 -14.95
N ALA A 557 -12.19 -10.41 -15.41
CA ALA A 557 -13.29 -11.05 -16.09
C ALA A 557 -14.48 -11.23 -15.15
N MET A 558 -15.68 -10.92 -15.61
CA MET A 558 -16.91 -11.11 -14.83
C MET A 558 -17.48 -12.50 -15.11
N PRO A 559 -17.52 -13.41 -14.12
CA PRO A 559 -18.13 -14.72 -14.33
C PRO A 559 -19.65 -14.60 -14.46
N PRO A 560 -20.31 -15.50 -15.21
CA PRO A 560 -21.77 -15.60 -15.24
C PRO A 560 -22.35 -15.65 -13.82
N MET A 561 -23.40 -14.86 -13.57
CA MET A 561 -24.11 -14.80 -12.28
C MET A 561 -23.21 -14.50 -11.06
N GLY A 562 -22.08 -13.81 -11.27
CA GLY A 562 -21.11 -13.55 -10.20
C GLY A 562 -20.45 -14.83 -9.67
N GLY A 563 -20.33 -15.88 -10.47
CA GLY A 563 -19.75 -17.18 -10.10
C GLY A 563 -20.66 -18.09 -9.26
N ALA A 564 -21.94 -17.74 -9.08
CA ALA A 564 -22.90 -18.51 -8.30
C ALA A 564 -23.99 -19.15 -9.17
N GLU A 565 -24.72 -20.12 -8.61
CA GLU A 565 -25.95 -20.63 -9.20
C GLU A 565 -27.17 -19.84 -8.69
N LEU A 566 -27.55 -18.79 -9.39
CA LEU A 566 -28.71 -17.96 -9.03
C LEU A 566 -30.01 -18.52 -9.65
N SER A 567 -31.07 -18.59 -8.85
CA SER A 567 -32.42 -18.79 -9.40
C SER A 567 -32.85 -17.56 -10.22
N LYS A 568 -33.87 -17.71 -11.07
CA LYS A 568 -34.41 -16.59 -11.87
C LYS A 568 -34.86 -15.40 -11.02
N SER A 569 -35.42 -15.65 -9.85
CA SER A 569 -35.82 -14.57 -8.92
C SER A 569 -34.61 -13.89 -8.27
N GLN A 570 -33.58 -14.63 -7.94
CA GLN A 570 -32.33 -14.08 -7.40
C GLN A 570 -31.56 -13.27 -8.44
N LEU A 571 -31.48 -13.76 -9.69
CA LEU A 571 -30.92 -13.03 -10.81
C LEU A 571 -31.66 -11.71 -11.05
N ALA A 572 -33.00 -11.74 -11.06
CA ALA A 572 -33.82 -10.52 -11.19
C ALA A 572 -33.58 -9.54 -10.03
N ALA A 573 -33.46 -10.04 -8.81
CA ALA A 573 -33.23 -9.23 -7.62
C ALA A 573 -31.87 -8.52 -7.67
N VAL A 574 -30.77 -9.24 -7.99
CA VAL A 574 -29.45 -8.62 -8.09
C VAL A 574 -29.35 -7.65 -9.26
N ALA A 575 -30.01 -7.93 -10.38
CA ALA A 575 -30.08 -6.99 -11.50
C ALA A 575 -30.85 -5.73 -11.13
N ALA A 576 -31.93 -5.85 -10.35
CA ALA A 576 -32.68 -4.70 -9.85
C ALA A 576 -31.83 -3.82 -8.90
N TYR A 577 -31.05 -4.42 -8.04
CA TYR A 577 -30.11 -3.69 -7.17
C TYR A 577 -29.04 -2.96 -8.00
N VAL A 578 -28.41 -3.64 -8.96
CA VAL A 578 -27.40 -3.04 -9.84
C VAL A 578 -28.00 -1.91 -10.66
N TRP A 579 -29.22 -2.07 -11.19
CA TRP A 579 -29.95 -1.01 -11.88
C TRP A 579 -30.16 0.20 -10.97
N ALA A 580 -30.62 -0.03 -9.73
CA ALA A 580 -30.88 1.02 -8.76
C ALA A 580 -29.62 1.79 -8.35
N LEU A 581 -28.47 1.12 -8.30
CA LEU A 581 -27.17 1.76 -8.06
C LEU A 581 -26.78 2.76 -9.17
N GLY A 582 -27.10 2.45 -10.42
CA GLY A 582 -26.70 3.25 -11.59
C GLY A 582 -27.74 4.27 -12.06
N HIS A 583 -28.92 4.33 -11.43
CA HIS A 583 -29.99 5.23 -11.81
C HIS A 583 -30.32 6.20 -10.68
N ASP A 584 -30.17 7.49 -10.95
CA ASP A 584 -30.64 8.54 -10.05
C ASP A 584 -32.17 8.55 -10.08
N GLY A 585 -32.83 8.55 -8.91
CA GLY A 585 -34.29 8.54 -8.77
C GLY A 585 -35.04 9.67 -9.51
N LYS A 586 -34.32 10.59 -10.13
CA LYS A 586 -34.86 11.66 -11.01
C LYS A 586 -35.06 11.25 -12.47
N GLN A 587 -34.46 10.15 -12.96
CA GLN A 587 -34.60 9.69 -14.34
C GLN A 587 -35.72 8.66 -14.56
N ALA A 588 -36.29 8.11 -13.50
CA ALA A 588 -37.40 7.14 -13.60
C ALA A 588 -38.79 7.74 -13.95
N ALA A 589 -38.86 9.03 -14.26
CA ALA A 589 -40.09 9.77 -14.55
C ALA A 589 -40.17 10.29 -16.02
N GLN A 590 -39.46 9.68 -16.98
CA GLN A 590 -39.64 9.94 -18.41
C GLN A 590 -40.07 8.70 -19.18
#